data_271aff540c2870db4037a51abc5c636a
#
_entry.id   271aff540c2870db4037a51abc5c636a
#
_cell.length_a   1.000
_cell.length_b   1.000
_cell.length_c   1.000
_cell.angle_alpha   90.00
_cell.angle_beta   90.00
_cell.angle_gamma   90.00
#
_symmetry.space_group_name_H-M   'P 1'
#
loop_
_entity.id
_entity.type
_entity.pdbx_description
1 polymer ?
#
loop_
_entity_poly.entity_id
_entity_poly.type
_entity_poly.pdbx_seq_one_letter_code
_entity_poly.pdbx_strand_id
1 'polypeptide(L)'
;MIIYTAEIHLYAAHVHSLKEKRMIVRSLSDRLKRKFHLTCAEIGFQDSHQQILIGIAAVSERAGHARTIIHKAIDFTEQTCEAEIIQINEAEFSM
;
A
#
# COMPACT_ATOMS: atom_id res chain seq x y z
N MET A 1 21.00 7.51 2.98
CA MET A 1 19.66 7.43 2.39
C MET A 1 18.80 6.48 3.21
N ILE A 2 17.62 6.90 3.53
CA ILE A 2 16.67 6.08 4.28
C ILE A 2 15.58 5.60 3.32
N ILE A 3 15.30 4.30 3.35
CA ILE A 3 14.19 3.70 2.60
C ILE A 3 13.26 3.07 3.64
N TYR A 4 11.99 3.46 3.59
CA TYR A 4 10.98 2.87 4.47
C TYR A 4 9.92 2.17 3.63
N THR A 5 9.57 0.95 4.01
CA THR A 5 8.65 0.13 3.23
C THR A 5 7.51 -0.39 4.11
N ALA A 6 6.38 -0.67 3.47
CA ALA A 6 5.30 -1.42 4.10
C ALA A 6 4.69 -2.38 3.09
N GLU A 7 4.36 -3.58 3.55
CA GLU A 7 3.51 -4.51 2.83
C GLU A 7 2.14 -4.48 3.51
N ILE A 8 1.11 -4.14 2.75
CA ILE A 8 -0.24 -4.01 3.28
C ILE A 8 -1.10 -5.13 2.68
N HIS A 9 -1.61 -6.00 3.55
CA HIS A 9 -2.50 -7.08 3.16
C HIS A 9 -3.93 -6.65 3.44
N LEU A 10 -4.76 -6.60 2.38
CA LEU A 10 -6.16 -6.21 2.49
C LEU A 10 -7.07 -7.35 2.04
N TYR A 11 -8.28 -7.35 2.56
CA TYR A 11 -9.31 -8.31 2.19
C TYR A 11 -10.55 -7.56 1.70
N ALA A 12 -10.99 -7.89 0.48
CA ALA A 12 -12.15 -7.28 -0.16
C ALA A 12 -13.28 -8.31 -0.27
N ALA A 13 -14.02 -8.49 0.82
CA ALA A 13 -15.04 -9.53 0.92
C ALA A 13 -16.15 -9.41 -0.12
N HIS A 14 -16.47 -8.17 -0.53
CA HIS A 14 -17.56 -7.88 -1.46
C HIS A 14 -17.18 -8.04 -2.93
N VAL A 15 -15.91 -8.30 -3.22
CA VAL A 15 -15.42 -8.40 -4.60
C VAL A 15 -15.58 -9.82 -5.12
N HIS A 16 -16.15 -9.97 -6.33
CA HIS A 16 -16.43 -11.25 -6.93
C HIS A 16 -15.70 -11.51 -8.23
N SER A 17 -14.81 -10.63 -8.66
CA SER A 17 -14.05 -10.82 -9.90
C SER A 17 -12.68 -10.16 -9.82
N LEU A 18 -11.73 -10.67 -10.61
CA LEU A 18 -10.42 -10.06 -10.74
C LEU A 18 -10.50 -8.64 -11.32
N LYS A 19 -11.46 -8.41 -12.21
CA LYS A 19 -11.66 -7.08 -12.80
C LYS A 19 -12.00 -6.05 -11.74
N GLU A 20 -12.93 -6.37 -10.84
CA GLU A 20 -13.28 -5.48 -9.73
C GLU A 20 -12.08 -5.23 -8.83
N LYS A 21 -11.34 -6.29 -8.48
CA LYS A 21 -10.14 -6.14 -7.64
C LYS A 21 -9.11 -5.24 -8.29
N ARG A 22 -8.84 -5.44 -9.59
CA ARG A 22 -7.85 -4.62 -10.30
C ARG A 22 -8.23 -3.15 -10.32
N MET A 23 -9.53 -2.84 -10.38
CA MET A 23 -10.00 -1.45 -10.29
C MET A 23 -9.71 -0.85 -8.93
N ILE A 24 -9.94 -1.60 -7.85
CA ILE A 24 -9.65 -1.16 -6.49
C ILE A 24 -8.16 -0.92 -6.31
N VAL A 25 -7.33 -1.89 -6.72
CA VAL A 25 -5.88 -1.79 -6.59
C VAL A 25 -5.33 -0.62 -7.40
N ARG A 26 -5.80 -0.46 -8.63
CA ARG A 26 -5.34 0.66 -9.48
C ARG A 26 -5.72 2.01 -8.89
N SER A 27 -6.96 2.15 -8.44
CA SER A 27 -7.44 3.39 -7.82
C SER A 27 -6.62 3.73 -6.58
N LEU A 28 -6.42 2.76 -5.69
CA LEU A 28 -5.64 2.97 -4.48
C LEU A 28 -4.20 3.33 -4.80
N SER A 29 -3.57 2.56 -5.69
CA SER A 29 -2.17 2.79 -6.09
C SER A 29 -1.98 4.18 -6.67
N ASP A 30 -2.86 4.59 -7.59
CA ASP A 30 -2.76 5.91 -8.23
C ASP A 30 -2.91 7.03 -7.20
N ARG A 31 -3.83 6.90 -6.27
CA ARG A 31 -4.05 7.90 -5.22
C ARG A 31 -2.87 7.99 -4.26
N LEU A 32 -2.31 6.85 -3.86
CA LEU A 32 -1.14 6.81 -2.98
C LEU A 32 0.08 7.45 -3.63
N LYS A 33 0.36 7.10 -4.88
CA LYS A 33 1.49 7.66 -5.61
C LYS A 33 1.36 9.18 -5.77
N ARG A 34 0.16 9.64 -6.10
CA ARG A 34 -0.09 11.06 -6.37
C ARG A 34 -0.07 11.90 -5.10
N LYS A 35 -0.69 11.38 -4.03
CA LYS A 35 -0.82 12.14 -2.79
C LYS A 35 0.47 12.16 -1.97
N PHE A 36 1.18 11.05 -1.92
CA PHE A 36 2.34 10.89 -1.01
C PHE A 36 3.68 10.80 -1.72
N HIS A 37 3.70 10.82 -3.05
CA HIS A 37 4.94 10.75 -3.84
C HIS A 37 5.79 9.53 -3.47
N LEU A 38 5.12 8.39 -3.30
CA LEU A 38 5.77 7.13 -3.00
C LEU A 38 5.64 6.18 -4.19
N THR A 39 6.35 5.05 -4.14
CA THR A 39 6.14 3.98 -5.11
C THR A 39 5.19 2.93 -4.53
N CYS A 40 4.38 2.33 -5.38
CA CYS A 40 3.36 1.36 -4.97
C CYS A 40 3.20 0.30 -6.06
N ALA A 41 3.12 -0.95 -5.64
CA ALA A 41 2.90 -2.07 -6.56
C ALA A 41 2.09 -3.17 -5.87
N GLU A 42 1.30 -3.90 -6.65
CA GLU A 42 0.71 -5.15 -6.17
C GLU A 42 1.81 -6.21 -6.19
N ILE A 43 2.08 -6.84 -5.04
CA ILE A 43 3.23 -7.73 -4.87
C ILE A 43 2.84 -9.18 -4.55
N GLY A 44 1.57 -9.49 -4.48
CA GLY A 44 1.12 -10.86 -4.23
C GLY A 44 -0.38 -11.02 -4.43
N PHE A 45 -0.83 -12.25 -4.36
CA PHE A 45 -2.24 -12.61 -4.54
C PHE A 45 -2.85 -12.15 -5.86
N GLN A 46 -2.06 -12.03 -6.94
CA GLN A 46 -2.53 -11.50 -8.21
C GLN A 46 -3.70 -12.30 -8.81
N ASP A 47 -3.78 -13.58 -8.52
CA ASP A 47 -4.84 -14.46 -9.03
C ASP A 47 -6.04 -14.57 -8.09
N SER A 48 -5.99 -13.95 -6.92
CA SER A 48 -7.10 -13.91 -5.97
C SER A 48 -7.93 -12.66 -6.20
N HIS A 49 -9.25 -12.78 -6.23
CA HIS A 49 -10.10 -11.60 -6.39
C HIS A 49 -10.48 -10.94 -5.06
N GLN A 50 -10.21 -11.56 -3.93
CA GLN A 50 -10.51 -10.98 -2.62
C GLN A 50 -9.29 -10.60 -1.80
N GLN A 51 -8.14 -11.24 -2.05
CA GLN A 51 -6.90 -10.95 -1.34
C GLN A 51 -6.10 -9.91 -2.12
N ILE A 52 -5.62 -8.88 -1.42
CA ILE A 52 -4.81 -7.83 -2.01
C ILE A 52 -3.55 -7.69 -1.17
N LEU A 53 -2.39 -7.72 -1.83
CA LEU A 53 -1.12 -7.45 -1.16
C LEU A 53 -0.41 -6.36 -1.96
N ILE A 54 -0.26 -5.18 -1.35
CA ILE A 54 0.47 -4.08 -1.98
C ILE A 54 1.73 -3.78 -1.19
N GLY A 55 2.78 -3.42 -1.92
CA GLY A 55 4.01 -2.91 -1.35
C GLY A 55 4.12 -1.42 -1.64
N ILE A 56 4.51 -0.65 -0.63
CA ILE A 56 4.79 0.77 -0.78
C ILE A 56 6.17 1.08 -0.22
N ALA A 57 6.84 2.06 -0.81
CA ALA A 57 8.18 2.46 -0.38
C ALA A 57 8.36 3.96 -0.56
N ALA A 58 9.08 4.56 0.39
CA ALA A 58 9.43 5.97 0.35
C ALA A 58 10.91 6.13 0.66
N VAL A 59 11.53 7.14 0.09
CA VAL A 59 12.95 7.45 0.25
C VAL A 59 13.10 8.83 0.85
N SER A 60 14.03 9.00 1.77
CA SER A 60 14.37 10.30 2.34
C SER A 60 15.84 10.32 2.75
N GLU A 61 16.41 11.53 2.85
CA GLU A 61 17.74 11.70 3.43
C GLU A 61 17.69 11.79 4.96
N ARG A 62 16.50 12.06 5.53
CA ARG A 62 16.33 12.28 6.96
C ARG A 62 15.64 11.11 7.64
N ALA A 63 16.18 10.73 8.82
CA ALA A 63 15.57 9.70 9.64
C ALA A 63 14.15 10.13 10.05
N GLY A 64 13.21 9.21 9.96
CA GLY A 64 11.83 9.42 10.35
C GLY A 64 10.94 10.03 9.26
N HIS A 65 11.50 10.72 8.27
CA HIS A 65 10.69 11.35 7.23
C HIS A 65 10.02 10.31 6.31
N ALA A 66 10.80 9.33 5.82
CA ALA A 66 10.25 8.26 4.99
C ALA A 66 9.20 7.46 5.77
N ARG A 67 9.46 7.19 7.05
CA ARG A 67 8.50 6.52 7.93
C ARG A 67 7.19 7.30 8.04
N THR A 68 7.27 8.61 8.23
CA THR A 68 6.09 9.47 8.33
C THR A 68 5.25 9.41 7.05
N ILE A 69 5.90 9.44 5.88
CA ILE A 69 5.20 9.32 4.59
C ILE A 69 4.42 8.00 4.53
N ILE A 70 5.07 6.90 4.88
CA ILE A 70 4.45 5.56 4.82
C ILE A 70 3.32 5.45 5.84
N HIS A 71 3.48 5.96 7.06
CA HIS A 71 2.41 5.91 8.07
C HIS A 71 1.20 6.72 7.65
N LYS A 72 1.39 7.89 7.05
CA LYS A 72 0.28 8.67 6.50
C LYS A 72 -0.42 7.94 5.35
N ALA A 73 0.34 7.23 4.51
CA ALA A 73 -0.23 6.44 3.44
C ALA A 73 -1.06 5.26 3.97
N ILE A 74 -0.60 4.61 5.02
CA ILE A 74 -1.35 3.53 5.69
C ILE A 74 -2.66 4.08 6.26
N ASP A 75 -2.62 5.20 6.97
CA ASP A 75 -3.82 5.83 7.53
C ASP A 75 -4.81 6.22 6.44
N PHE A 76 -4.32 6.79 5.35
CA PHE A 76 -5.15 7.14 4.20
C PHE A 76 -5.83 5.89 3.61
N THR A 77 -5.08 4.79 3.47
CA THR A 77 -5.61 3.52 2.95
C THR A 77 -6.71 3.00 3.86
N GLU A 78 -6.49 3.01 5.17
CA GLU A 78 -7.46 2.55 6.15
C GLU A 78 -8.77 3.35 6.07
N GLN A 79 -8.67 4.67 5.87
CA GLN A 79 -9.83 5.56 5.87
C GLN A 79 -10.59 5.59 4.55
N THR A 80 -9.93 5.31 3.42
CA THR A 80 -10.51 5.54 2.10
C THR A 80 -10.71 4.29 1.26
N CYS A 81 -9.98 3.21 1.54
CA CYS A 81 -10.10 1.99 0.76
C CYS A 81 -11.29 1.17 1.25
N GLU A 82 -12.07 0.64 0.31
CA GLU A 82 -13.21 -0.20 0.64
C GLU A 82 -12.83 -1.62 1.09
N ALA A 83 -11.56 -2.02 0.86
CA ALA A 83 -11.04 -3.28 1.38
C ALA A 83 -10.52 -3.08 2.80
N GLU A 84 -10.59 -4.12 3.61
CA GLU A 84 -10.15 -4.09 5.00
C GLU A 84 -8.68 -4.45 5.11
N ILE A 85 -7.91 -3.66 5.87
CA ILE A 85 -6.52 -3.99 6.18
C ILE A 85 -6.51 -5.08 7.24
N ILE A 86 -5.86 -6.21 6.95
CA ILE A 86 -5.79 -7.34 7.88
C ILE A 86 -4.38 -7.58 8.41
N GLN A 87 -3.34 -7.07 7.73
CA GLN A 87 -1.97 -7.20 8.20
C GLN A 87 -1.08 -6.15 7.54
N ILE A 88 -0.10 -5.65 8.29
CA ILE A 88 0.90 -4.69 7.80
C ILE A 88 2.27 -5.16 8.28
N ASN A 89 3.24 -5.23 7.35
CA ASN A 89 4.64 -5.51 7.66
C ASN A 89 5.47 -4.31 7.22
N GLU A 90 6.27 -3.76 8.13
CA GLU A 90 7.07 -2.57 7.86
C GLU A 90 8.56 -2.87 8.02
N ALA A 91 9.39 -2.16 7.26
CA ALA A 91 10.83 -2.26 7.37
C ALA A 91 11.50 -0.93 7.02
N GLU A 92 12.65 -0.68 7.62
CA GLU A 92 13.46 0.51 7.35
C GLU A 92 14.87 0.07 6.99
N PHE A 93 15.41 0.70 5.95
CA PHE A 93 16.77 0.43 5.48
C PHE A 93 17.54 1.73 5.44
N SER A 94 18.77 1.70 5.94
CA SER A 94 19.68 2.84 5.89
C SER A 94 20.87 2.48 5.01
N MET A 95 21.18 3.34 4.07
CA MET A 95 22.27 3.12 3.13
C MET A 95 23.24 4.29 3.14
#